data_adf6758bbbf30fbb19d05f9603888610
#
_entry.id   adf6758bbbf30fbb19d05f9603888610
#
_cell.length_a   1.000
_cell.length_b   1.000
_cell.length_c   1.000
_cell.angle_alpha   90.00
_cell.angle_beta   90.00
_cell.angle_gamma   90.00
#
_symmetry.space_group_name_H-M   'P 1'
#
loop_
_entity.id
_entity.type
_entity.pdbx_description
1 polymer ?
#
loop_
_entity_poly.entity_id
_entity_poly.type
_entity_poly.pdbx_seq_one_letter_code
_entity_poly.pdbx_strand_id
1 'polypeptide(L)'
;TITQNTYLMRNLKELRIAVAGTGYVGLSIATLLSQRHKVTAVDVIADKVDRINRRESPIQDEYIERFLREKPLDLTATLDGEAAYRDADFVVIAAPTNYDPKKNFFDTSHVEEVIDLVLKVNPDAVMVIKSTVPVGYTASVRERFSYRERLADGTMKVVVPNIIFAPEFLRESKALYDNLYPSRIIVGYDRGDSALEEAAGTFAALIKEGSLKEDVPVLFMGSTEAEAVKLFANTYLALRVSYFNELDTYAEMKGLDTRSIIDGVCLDPRIGSHYNNPSFGYGGAALELGDVVDHL
;
A
#
# COMPACT_ATOMS: atom_id res chain seq x y z
N THR A 1 -32.81 14.23 -4.62
CA THR A 1 -32.85 13.65 -3.27
C THR A 1 -31.63 12.76 -3.19
N ILE A 2 -30.64 13.22 -2.47
CA ILE A 2 -29.37 12.57 -2.20
C ILE A 2 -29.71 11.32 -1.39
N THR A 3 -29.46 10.13 -1.95
CA THR A 3 -29.30 8.95 -1.12
C THR A 3 -28.06 9.22 -0.28
N GLN A 4 -28.29 9.63 0.97
CA GLN A 4 -27.25 9.78 1.97
C GLN A 4 -26.50 8.46 2.05
N ASN A 5 -25.23 8.52 1.70
CA ASN A 5 -24.30 7.43 1.84
C ASN A 5 -24.35 6.96 3.30
N THR A 6 -24.75 5.74 3.53
CA THR A 6 -24.98 5.13 4.86
C THR A 6 -23.65 4.89 5.61
N TYR A 7 -22.53 5.43 5.13
CA TYR A 7 -21.23 5.39 5.79
C TYR A 7 -21.09 6.36 6.97
N LEU A 8 -21.99 7.32 7.07
CA LEU A 8 -22.05 8.28 8.15
C LEU A 8 -22.49 7.57 9.44
N MET A 9 -21.54 7.20 10.30
CA MET A 9 -21.71 6.80 11.68
C MET A 9 -21.63 5.32 12.07
N ARG A 10 -20.92 4.46 11.37
CA ARG A 10 -20.40 3.30 12.09
C ARG A 10 -19.26 3.75 13.00
N ASN A 11 -19.40 3.45 14.30
CA ASN A 11 -18.32 3.63 15.25
C ASN A 11 -17.07 2.92 14.69
N LEU A 12 -15.91 3.55 14.69
CA LEU A 12 -14.65 2.94 14.21
C LEU A 12 -14.48 1.49 14.69
N LYS A 13 -14.98 1.18 15.89
CA LYS A 13 -14.90 -0.16 16.50
C LYS A 13 -15.73 -1.25 15.81
N GLU A 14 -16.66 -0.89 14.94
CA GLU A 14 -17.58 -1.83 14.28
C GLU A 14 -17.21 -2.08 12.81
N LEU A 15 -16.13 -1.43 12.33
CA LEU A 15 -15.69 -1.56 10.96
C LEU A 15 -15.12 -2.95 10.67
N ARG A 16 -15.53 -3.51 9.53
CA ARG A 16 -15.05 -4.76 8.99
C ARG A 16 -14.10 -4.47 7.85
N ILE A 17 -12.91 -5.03 7.93
CA ILE A 17 -11.86 -4.76 6.97
C ILE A 17 -11.47 -6.07 6.29
N ALA A 18 -11.44 -6.07 4.97
CA ALA A 18 -10.83 -7.14 4.20
C ALA A 18 -9.50 -6.67 3.63
N VAL A 19 -8.52 -7.57 3.53
CA VAL A 19 -7.21 -7.30 2.95
C VAL A 19 -6.93 -8.32 1.87
N ALA A 20 -6.82 -7.88 0.62
CA ALA A 20 -6.51 -8.72 -0.53
C ALA A 20 -4.99 -8.80 -0.74
N GLY A 21 -4.45 -10.00 -0.63
CA GLY A 21 -3.02 -10.30 -0.66
C GLY A 21 -2.38 -10.36 0.73
N THR A 22 -1.55 -11.39 0.97
CA THR A 22 -0.85 -11.62 2.24
C THR A 22 0.66 -11.63 2.09
N GLY A 23 1.18 -10.79 1.18
CA GLY A 23 2.60 -10.44 1.11
C GLY A 23 2.99 -9.47 2.24
N TYR A 24 4.20 -8.90 2.16
CA TYR A 24 4.70 -7.97 3.19
C TYR A 24 3.74 -6.80 3.47
N VAL A 25 3.21 -6.18 2.41
CA VAL A 25 2.28 -5.05 2.53
C VAL A 25 0.95 -5.50 3.15
N GLY A 26 0.31 -6.52 2.57
CA GLY A 26 -1.03 -6.93 2.99
C GLY A 26 -1.04 -7.55 4.39
N LEU A 27 -0.11 -8.45 4.70
CA LEU A 27 -0.10 -9.10 6.02
C LEU A 27 0.30 -8.13 7.13
N SER A 28 1.20 -7.19 6.87
CA SER A 28 1.56 -6.18 7.86
C SER A 28 0.41 -5.23 8.19
N ILE A 29 -0.34 -4.77 7.18
CA ILE A 29 -1.51 -3.92 7.43
C ILE A 29 -2.66 -4.72 8.07
N ALA A 30 -2.88 -5.98 7.67
CA ALA A 30 -3.86 -6.84 8.30
C ALA A 30 -3.55 -7.07 9.78
N THR A 31 -2.28 -7.34 10.11
CA THR A 31 -1.82 -7.49 11.49
C THR A 31 -1.96 -6.19 12.29
N LEU A 32 -1.61 -5.05 11.69
CA LEU A 32 -1.76 -3.73 12.33
C LEU A 32 -3.22 -3.47 12.72
N LEU A 33 -4.14 -3.62 11.78
CA LEU A 33 -5.55 -3.28 11.94
C LEU A 33 -6.28 -4.28 12.83
N SER A 34 -5.90 -5.57 12.79
CA SER A 34 -6.55 -6.62 13.57
C SER A 34 -6.30 -6.55 15.08
N GLN A 35 -5.43 -5.65 15.54
CA GLN A 35 -5.27 -5.34 16.96
C GLN A 35 -6.55 -4.73 17.57
N ARG A 36 -7.39 -4.10 16.75
CA ARG A 36 -8.57 -3.32 17.21
C ARG A 36 -9.84 -3.57 16.39
N HIS A 37 -9.71 -4.13 15.19
CA HIS A 37 -10.80 -4.30 14.24
C HIS A 37 -10.88 -5.74 13.75
N LYS A 38 -12.05 -6.15 13.28
CA LYS A 38 -12.22 -7.43 12.61
C LYS A 38 -11.62 -7.37 11.21
N VAL A 39 -10.61 -8.18 10.96
CA VAL A 39 -9.88 -8.24 9.68
C VAL A 39 -9.97 -9.63 9.07
N THR A 40 -10.34 -9.69 7.81
CA THR A 40 -10.29 -10.90 7.00
C THR A 40 -9.24 -10.74 5.91
N ALA A 41 -8.15 -11.50 6.00
CA ALA A 41 -7.11 -11.54 4.97
C ALA A 41 -7.49 -12.55 3.88
N VAL A 42 -7.33 -12.16 2.64
CA VAL A 42 -7.63 -13.01 1.47
C VAL A 42 -6.35 -13.27 0.69
N ASP A 43 -6.06 -14.52 0.41
CA ASP A 43 -4.96 -14.91 -0.48
C ASP A 43 -5.41 -16.09 -1.35
N VAL A 44 -4.76 -16.29 -2.49
CA VAL A 44 -5.03 -17.41 -3.41
C VAL A 44 -4.22 -18.66 -3.06
N ILE A 45 -3.27 -18.57 -2.12
CA ILE A 45 -2.36 -19.64 -1.74
C ILE A 45 -2.84 -20.27 -0.42
N ALA A 46 -3.35 -21.50 -0.49
CA ALA A 46 -3.92 -22.21 0.65
C ALA A 46 -2.96 -22.35 1.84
N ASP A 47 -1.67 -22.65 1.60
CA ASP A 47 -0.67 -22.77 2.67
C ASP A 47 -0.53 -21.45 3.47
N LYS A 48 -0.55 -20.30 2.80
CA LYS A 48 -0.49 -19.02 3.50
C LYS A 48 -1.71 -18.79 4.39
N VAL A 49 -2.90 -19.07 3.86
CA VAL A 49 -4.17 -18.97 4.60
C VAL A 49 -4.15 -19.87 5.84
N ASP A 50 -3.75 -21.12 5.69
CA ASP A 50 -3.66 -22.08 6.78
C ASP A 50 -2.65 -21.67 7.86
N ARG A 51 -1.48 -21.16 7.45
CA ARG A 51 -0.46 -20.65 8.37
C ARG A 51 -0.97 -19.46 9.18
N ILE A 52 -1.56 -18.45 8.54
CA ILE A 52 -2.10 -17.28 9.24
C ILE A 52 -3.16 -17.70 10.26
N ASN A 53 -4.06 -18.62 9.90
CA ASN A 53 -5.09 -19.11 10.81
C ASN A 53 -4.51 -19.92 11.99
N ARG A 54 -3.35 -20.56 11.82
CA ARG A 54 -2.58 -21.17 12.91
C ARG A 54 -1.70 -20.19 13.69
N ARG A 55 -1.76 -18.89 13.37
CA ARG A 55 -0.91 -17.85 13.97
C ARG A 55 0.58 -18.01 13.62
N GLU A 56 0.87 -18.54 12.45
CA GLU A 56 2.20 -18.68 11.87
C GLU A 56 2.36 -17.70 10.71
N SER A 57 3.47 -16.99 10.64
CA SER A 57 3.73 -16.06 9.51
C SER A 57 4.17 -16.84 8.27
N PRO A 58 3.53 -16.61 7.10
CA PRO A 58 3.99 -17.16 5.83
C PRO A 58 5.18 -16.40 5.21
N ILE A 59 5.59 -15.29 5.82
CA ILE A 59 6.68 -14.42 5.36
C ILE A 59 7.67 -14.16 6.49
N GLN A 60 8.90 -13.79 6.15
CA GLN A 60 9.94 -13.42 7.13
C GLN A 60 9.76 -11.98 7.57
N ASP A 61 9.16 -11.78 8.74
CA ASP A 61 9.06 -10.50 9.43
C ASP A 61 8.93 -10.77 10.93
N GLU A 62 9.97 -10.46 11.68
CA GLU A 62 10.06 -10.75 13.12
C GLU A 62 8.88 -10.16 13.92
N TYR A 63 8.41 -8.96 13.53
CA TYR A 63 7.30 -8.32 14.21
C TYR A 63 5.97 -8.99 13.87
N ILE A 64 5.73 -9.39 12.62
CA ILE A 64 4.54 -10.15 12.23
C ILE A 64 4.52 -11.50 12.97
N GLU A 65 5.63 -12.25 12.96
CA GLU A 65 5.76 -13.54 13.64
C GLU A 65 5.44 -13.40 15.14
N ARG A 66 6.00 -12.38 15.79
CA ARG A 66 5.75 -12.10 17.20
C ARG A 66 4.30 -11.70 17.46
N PHE A 67 3.73 -10.80 16.65
CA PHE A 67 2.36 -10.34 16.85
C PHE A 67 1.33 -11.46 16.64
N LEU A 68 1.50 -12.29 15.60
CA LEU A 68 0.63 -13.44 15.37
C LEU A 68 0.64 -14.40 16.55
N ARG A 69 1.81 -14.63 17.16
CA ARG A 69 1.97 -15.56 18.29
C ARG A 69 1.48 -14.99 19.63
N GLU A 70 1.72 -13.68 19.88
CA GLU A 70 1.63 -13.10 21.22
C GLU A 70 0.45 -12.14 21.42
N LYS A 71 -0.11 -11.59 20.34
CA LYS A 71 -1.18 -10.60 20.45
C LYS A 71 -2.57 -11.18 20.20
N PRO A 72 -3.59 -10.70 20.91
CA PRO A 72 -4.98 -11.05 20.60
C PRO A 72 -5.42 -10.29 19.34
N LEU A 73 -5.22 -10.90 18.19
CA LEU A 73 -5.59 -10.32 16.90
C LEU A 73 -6.96 -10.86 16.45
N ASP A 74 -7.88 -9.97 16.09
CA ASP A 74 -9.13 -10.36 15.40
C ASP A 74 -8.87 -10.48 13.90
N LEU A 75 -8.02 -11.46 13.56
CA LEU A 75 -7.56 -11.77 12.22
C LEU A 75 -7.97 -13.18 11.82
N THR A 76 -8.63 -13.30 10.69
CA THR A 76 -8.88 -14.58 10.00
C THR A 76 -8.36 -14.49 8.57
N ALA A 77 -8.00 -15.63 7.98
CA ALA A 77 -7.59 -15.70 6.59
C ALA A 77 -8.48 -16.67 5.82
N THR A 78 -8.71 -16.41 4.53
CA THR A 78 -9.57 -17.22 3.66
C THR A 78 -9.12 -17.19 2.21
N LEU A 79 -9.49 -18.25 1.46
CA LEU A 79 -9.40 -18.29 0.00
C LEU A 79 -10.63 -17.67 -0.67
N ASP A 80 -11.72 -17.50 0.09
CA ASP A 80 -13.01 -17.00 -0.41
C ASP A 80 -13.07 -15.47 -0.32
N GLY A 81 -12.59 -14.80 -1.36
CA GLY A 81 -12.64 -13.35 -1.48
C GLY A 81 -14.08 -12.83 -1.58
N GLU A 82 -14.98 -13.56 -2.23
CA GLU A 82 -16.38 -13.16 -2.38
C GLU A 82 -17.06 -13.02 -1.02
N ALA A 83 -16.89 -14.01 -0.16
CA ALA A 83 -17.43 -13.96 1.20
C ALA A 83 -16.77 -12.88 2.06
N ALA A 84 -15.46 -12.69 1.91
CA ALA A 84 -14.70 -11.71 2.69
C ALA A 84 -15.09 -10.26 2.35
N TYR A 85 -15.34 -9.95 1.08
CA TYR A 85 -15.63 -8.58 0.62
C TYR A 85 -17.11 -8.19 0.78
N ARG A 86 -18.02 -9.15 0.81
CA ARG A 86 -19.47 -8.92 0.86
C ARG A 86 -19.93 -7.97 1.95
N ASP A 87 -19.35 -8.10 3.13
CA ASP A 87 -19.73 -7.31 4.32
C ASP A 87 -18.61 -6.35 4.76
N ALA A 88 -17.55 -6.17 3.98
CA ALA A 88 -16.45 -5.29 4.32
C ALA A 88 -16.83 -3.82 4.12
N ASP A 89 -16.49 -2.98 5.08
CA ASP A 89 -16.56 -1.52 4.95
C ASP A 89 -15.35 -1.00 4.14
N PHE A 90 -14.18 -1.59 4.39
CA PHE A 90 -12.95 -1.31 3.66
C PHE A 90 -12.36 -2.58 3.06
N VAL A 91 -11.94 -2.51 1.81
CA VAL A 91 -11.15 -3.55 1.15
C VAL A 91 -9.78 -2.99 0.78
N VAL A 92 -8.76 -3.39 1.52
CA VAL A 92 -7.38 -2.97 1.28
C VAL A 92 -6.78 -3.89 0.22
N ILE A 93 -6.37 -3.33 -0.91
CA ILE A 93 -5.82 -4.07 -2.05
C ILE A 93 -4.30 -3.99 -1.99
N ALA A 94 -3.67 -5.09 -1.60
CA ALA A 94 -2.22 -5.30 -1.56
C ALA A 94 -1.81 -6.48 -2.46
N ALA A 95 -2.51 -6.64 -3.58
CA ALA A 95 -2.21 -7.62 -4.61
C ALA A 95 -0.87 -7.30 -5.27
N PRO A 96 -0.10 -8.32 -5.71
CA PRO A 96 1.16 -8.08 -6.38
C PRO A 96 0.95 -7.33 -7.70
N THR A 97 1.84 -6.38 -7.96
CA THR A 97 1.96 -5.69 -9.24
C THR A 97 3.37 -5.94 -9.75
N ASN A 98 3.49 -6.52 -10.93
CA ASN A 98 4.77 -6.83 -11.54
C ASN A 98 5.03 -5.85 -12.68
N TYR A 99 6.28 -5.39 -12.77
CA TYR A 99 6.73 -4.61 -13.91
C TYR A 99 7.45 -5.53 -14.91
N ASP A 100 7.06 -5.48 -16.18
CA ASP A 100 7.75 -6.16 -17.28
C ASP A 100 8.63 -5.15 -18.02
N PRO A 101 9.95 -5.16 -17.81
CA PRO A 101 10.84 -4.17 -18.41
C PRO A 101 10.94 -4.31 -19.95
N LYS A 102 10.66 -5.51 -20.49
CA LYS A 102 10.67 -5.72 -21.92
C LYS A 102 9.48 -5.08 -22.63
N LYS A 103 8.36 -4.96 -21.92
CA LYS A 103 7.13 -4.36 -22.43
C LYS A 103 6.91 -2.95 -21.92
N ASN A 104 7.76 -2.47 -21.00
CA ASN A 104 7.56 -1.22 -20.27
C ASN A 104 6.13 -1.13 -19.71
N PHE A 105 5.71 -2.19 -19.00
CA PHE A 105 4.33 -2.37 -18.60
C PHE A 105 4.21 -2.84 -17.15
N PHE A 106 3.37 -2.15 -16.38
CA PHE A 106 2.95 -2.60 -15.06
C PHE A 106 1.75 -3.54 -15.18
N ASP A 107 1.92 -4.77 -14.75
CA ASP A 107 0.81 -5.73 -14.65
C ASP A 107 -0.01 -5.45 -13.38
N THR A 108 -1.13 -4.80 -13.57
CA THR A 108 -2.10 -4.47 -12.51
C THR A 108 -3.32 -5.38 -12.52
N SER A 109 -3.28 -6.48 -13.29
CA SER A 109 -4.40 -7.40 -13.48
C SER A 109 -4.99 -7.90 -12.16
N HIS A 110 -4.14 -8.29 -11.20
CA HIS A 110 -4.61 -8.76 -9.90
C HIS A 110 -5.28 -7.67 -9.05
N VAL A 111 -4.89 -6.41 -9.21
CA VAL A 111 -5.59 -5.29 -8.56
C VAL A 111 -6.99 -5.14 -9.15
N GLU A 112 -7.09 -5.24 -10.49
CA GLU A 112 -8.36 -5.12 -11.22
C GLU A 112 -9.30 -6.30 -10.95
N GLU A 113 -8.78 -7.52 -10.84
CA GLU A 113 -9.55 -8.70 -10.42
C GLU A 113 -10.20 -8.50 -9.04
N VAL A 114 -9.47 -7.92 -8.09
CA VAL A 114 -10.02 -7.60 -6.77
C VAL A 114 -11.09 -6.52 -6.87
N ILE A 115 -10.84 -5.44 -7.63
CA ILE A 115 -11.83 -4.37 -7.84
C ILE A 115 -13.12 -4.93 -8.45
N ASP A 116 -13.02 -5.74 -9.50
CA ASP A 116 -14.18 -6.36 -10.17
C ASP A 116 -14.98 -7.23 -9.21
N LEU A 117 -14.29 -8.06 -8.42
CA LEU A 117 -14.96 -8.92 -7.44
C LEU A 117 -15.65 -8.10 -6.34
N VAL A 118 -15.00 -7.06 -5.83
CA VAL A 118 -15.62 -6.17 -4.82
C VAL A 118 -16.86 -5.51 -5.38
N LEU A 119 -16.79 -4.93 -6.58
CA LEU A 119 -17.94 -4.27 -7.22
C LEU A 119 -19.10 -5.22 -7.46
N LYS A 120 -18.83 -6.49 -7.75
CA LYS A 120 -19.83 -7.51 -7.95
C LYS A 120 -20.59 -7.86 -6.66
N VAL A 121 -19.91 -7.89 -5.51
CA VAL A 121 -20.51 -8.39 -4.24
C VAL A 121 -20.84 -7.30 -3.24
N ASN A 122 -20.16 -6.16 -3.31
CA ASN A 122 -20.31 -5.02 -2.38
C ASN A 122 -19.84 -3.70 -3.03
N PRO A 123 -20.60 -3.14 -3.94
CA PRO A 123 -20.23 -1.90 -4.65
C PRO A 123 -20.10 -0.67 -3.74
N ASP A 124 -20.61 -0.76 -2.52
CA ASP A 124 -20.55 0.34 -1.56
C ASP A 124 -19.25 0.34 -0.73
N ALA A 125 -18.47 -0.75 -0.74
CA ALA A 125 -17.22 -0.82 -0.02
C ALA A 125 -16.22 0.24 -0.49
N VAL A 126 -15.42 0.78 0.44
CA VAL A 126 -14.29 1.63 0.09
C VAL A 126 -13.08 0.74 -0.21
N MET A 127 -12.60 0.79 -1.43
CA MET A 127 -11.38 0.11 -1.85
C MET A 127 -10.17 1.01 -1.64
N VAL A 128 -9.13 0.47 -0.99
CA VAL A 128 -7.90 1.19 -0.70
C VAL A 128 -6.74 0.51 -1.43
N ILE A 129 -6.28 1.10 -2.51
CA ILE A 129 -5.12 0.57 -3.24
C ILE A 129 -3.85 0.88 -2.43
N LYS A 130 -3.13 -0.17 -2.03
CA LYS A 130 -1.80 -0.09 -1.40
C LYS A 130 -0.69 -0.66 -2.27
N SER A 131 -1.04 -1.39 -3.32
CA SER A 131 -0.09 -1.88 -4.32
C SER A 131 0.59 -0.70 -5.02
N THR A 132 1.85 -0.90 -5.41
CA THR A 132 2.57 0.07 -6.25
C THR A 132 1.94 0.08 -7.64
N VAL A 133 1.50 1.24 -8.09
CA VAL A 133 0.82 1.42 -9.37
C VAL A 133 1.38 2.64 -10.10
N PRO A 134 1.22 2.74 -11.43
CA PRO A 134 1.62 3.92 -12.20
C PRO A 134 0.89 5.19 -11.74
N VAL A 135 1.52 6.35 -11.98
CA VAL A 135 0.90 7.66 -11.70
C VAL A 135 -0.33 7.86 -12.60
N GLY A 136 -1.47 8.22 -11.99
CA GLY A 136 -2.77 8.37 -12.66
C GLY A 136 -3.61 7.08 -12.68
N TYR A 137 -3.09 5.99 -12.16
CA TYR A 137 -3.79 4.69 -12.19
C TYR A 137 -5.13 4.72 -11.45
N THR A 138 -5.17 5.25 -10.23
CA THR A 138 -6.40 5.27 -9.43
C THR A 138 -7.51 6.05 -10.14
N ALA A 139 -7.21 7.18 -10.76
CA ALA A 139 -8.18 7.94 -11.53
C ALA A 139 -8.68 7.13 -12.74
N SER A 140 -7.77 6.46 -13.46
CA SER A 140 -8.10 5.67 -14.64
C SER A 140 -8.97 4.46 -14.32
N VAL A 141 -8.73 3.74 -13.21
CA VAL A 141 -9.56 2.59 -12.83
C VAL A 141 -10.92 3.05 -12.30
N ARG A 142 -11.00 4.17 -11.60
CA ARG A 142 -12.30 4.74 -11.20
C ARG A 142 -13.15 5.07 -12.42
N GLU A 143 -12.58 5.67 -13.46
CA GLU A 143 -13.30 5.94 -14.72
C GLU A 143 -13.70 4.66 -15.43
N ARG A 144 -12.75 3.72 -15.59
CA ARG A 144 -12.94 2.47 -16.34
C ARG A 144 -13.99 1.54 -15.72
N PHE A 145 -14.04 1.46 -14.39
CA PHE A 145 -15.01 0.66 -13.66
C PHE A 145 -16.31 1.43 -13.32
N SER A 146 -16.45 2.66 -13.78
CA SER A 146 -17.71 3.38 -13.65
C SER A 146 -18.80 2.78 -14.55
N TYR A 147 -20.01 2.70 -14.04
CA TYR A 147 -21.15 2.16 -14.79
C TYR A 147 -22.39 3.02 -14.64
N ARG A 148 -23.39 2.77 -15.48
CA ARG A 148 -24.68 3.46 -15.43
C ARG A 148 -25.70 2.55 -14.80
N GLU A 149 -26.32 3.01 -13.73
CA GLU A 149 -27.40 2.35 -13.04
C GLU A 149 -28.74 3.06 -13.35
N ARG A 150 -29.80 2.29 -13.56
CA ARG A 150 -31.15 2.84 -13.73
C ARG A 150 -31.83 2.89 -12.37
N LEU A 151 -32.19 4.09 -11.93
CA LEU A 151 -32.94 4.30 -10.69
C LEU A 151 -34.42 3.91 -10.83
N ALA A 152 -35.12 3.76 -9.70
CA ALA A 152 -36.52 3.37 -9.65
C ALA A 152 -37.46 4.38 -10.35
N ASP A 153 -37.06 5.65 -10.44
CA ASP A 153 -37.80 6.71 -11.16
C ASP A 153 -37.52 6.73 -12.67
N GLY A 154 -36.70 5.79 -13.16
CA GLY A 154 -36.31 5.65 -14.56
C GLY A 154 -35.12 6.52 -14.99
N THR A 155 -34.58 7.38 -14.13
CA THR A 155 -33.38 8.16 -14.42
C THR A 155 -32.11 7.29 -14.41
N MET A 156 -31.05 7.73 -15.11
CA MET A 156 -29.76 7.06 -15.13
C MET A 156 -28.79 7.79 -14.21
N LYS A 157 -28.20 7.06 -13.28
CA LYS A 157 -27.12 7.53 -12.42
C LYS A 157 -25.79 6.92 -12.89
N VAL A 158 -24.73 7.74 -12.92
CA VAL A 158 -23.37 7.22 -13.05
C VAL A 158 -22.88 6.82 -11.66
N VAL A 159 -22.48 5.58 -11.51
CA VAL A 159 -21.87 5.05 -10.28
C VAL A 159 -20.37 4.98 -10.51
N VAL A 160 -19.62 5.69 -9.70
CA VAL A 160 -18.17 5.71 -9.70
C VAL A 160 -17.67 4.90 -8.48
N PRO A 161 -16.76 3.95 -8.65
CA PRO A 161 -16.26 3.16 -7.54
C PRO A 161 -15.63 4.00 -6.43
N ASN A 162 -15.85 3.59 -5.17
CA ASN A 162 -15.25 4.21 -4.00
C ASN A 162 -13.80 3.72 -3.86
N ILE A 163 -12.87 4.33 -4.58
CA ILE A 163 -11.45 3.94 -4.57
C ILE A 163 -10.61 5.12 -4.09
N ILE A 164 -9.76 4.86 -3.10
CA ILE A 164 -8.72 5.74 -2.60
C ILE A 164 -7.35 5.06 -2.74
N PHE A 165 -6.29 5.85 -2.72
CA PHE A 165 -4.91 5.36 -2.79
C PHE A 165 -4.16 5.66 -1.49
N ALA A 166 -3.54 4.66 -0.88
CA ALA A 166 -2.74 4.86 0.33
C ALA A 166 -1.37 4.16 0.16
N PRO A 167 -0.35 4.88 -0.33
CA PRO A 167 0.96 4.31 -0.57
C PRO A 167 1.57 3.68 0.68
N GLU A 168 2.42 2.70 0.49
CA GLU A 168 3.26 2.13 1.53
C GLU A 168 4.71 2.63 1.38
N PHE A 169 5.44 2.66 2.49
CA PHE A 169 6.86 3.04 2.55
C PHE A 169 7.63 2.03 3.42
N LEU A 170 7.31 0.75 3.23
CA LEU A 170 7.79 -0.35 4.05
C LEU A 170 9.10 -0.92 3.51
N ARG A 171 9.89 -1.47 4.41
CA ARG A 171 11.04 -2.32 4.07
C ARG A 171 10.62 -3.78 4.17
N GLU A 172 11.00 -4.59 3.21
CA GLU A 172 10.85 -6.05 3.32
C GLU A 172 11.50 -6.55 4.61
N SER A 173 10.92 -7.56 5.22
CA SER A 173 11.28 -8.12 6.53
C SER A 173 11.15 -7.19 7.75
N LYS A 174 10.70 -5.93 7.57
CA LYS A 174 10.41 -4.96 8.65
C LYS A 174 9.06 -4.28 8.44
N ALA A 175 8.18 -4.88 7.65
CA ALA A 175 6.95 -4.24 7.20
C ALA A 175 6.01 -3.87 8.36
N LEU A 176 5.82 -4.74 9.35
CA LEU A 176 4.99 -4.41 10.50
C LEU A 176 5.65 -3.36 11.39
N TYR A 177 6.97 -3.41 11.58
CA TYR A 177 7.69 -2.36 12.32
C TYR A 177 7.46 -0.99 11.68
N ASP A 178 7.59 -0.88 10.36
CA ASP A 178 7.42 0.36 9.64
C ASP A 178 5.95 0.85 9.67
N ASN A 179 4.98 -0.05 9.77
CA ASN A 179 3.56 0.30 10.01
C ASN A 179 3.29 0.71 11.47
N LEU A 180 3.98 0.12 12.46
CA LEU A 180 3.85 0.51 13.86
C LEU A 180 4.50 1.87 14.15
N TYR A 181 5.57 2.21 13.42
CA TYR A 181 6.31 3.47 13.55
C TYR A 181 6.41 4.21 12.21
N PRO A 182 5.29 4.57 11.58
CA PRO A 182 5.29 5.16 10.26
C PRO A 182 5.97 6.53 10.26
N SER A 183 6.75 6.81 9.22
CA SER A 183 7.32 8.14 9.02
C SER A 183 6.26 9.17 8.70
N ARG A 184 5.21 8.74 8.00
CA ARG A 184 4.04 9.51 7.57
C ARG A 184 2.91 8.59 7.16
N ILE A 185 1.68 9.10 7.17
CA ILE A 185 0.50 8.48 6.58
C ILE A 185 0.06 9.38 5.43
N ILE A 186 -0.08 8.82 4.24
CA ILE A 186 -0.56 9.53 3.05
C ILE A 186 -1.82 8.83 2.55
N VAL A 187 -2.88 9.60 2.30
CA VAL A 187 -4.09 9.10 1.66
C VAL A 187 -4.47 10.03 0.52
N GLY A 188 -4.48 9.45 -0.69
CA GLY A 188 -4.90 10.09 -1.92
C GLY A 188 -6.36 9.76 -2.25
N TYR A 189 -7.13 10.76 -2.62
CA TYR A 189 -8.53 10.61 -3.02
C TYR A 189 -8.92 11.66 -4.07
N ASP A 190 -10.07 11.50 -4.69
CA ASP A 190 -10.64 12.53 -5.58
C ASP A 190 -11.17 13.69 -4.73
N ARG A 191 -10.48 14.83 -4.78
CA ARG A 191 -10.80 16.01 -3.95
C ARG A 191 -12.18 16.63 -4.22
N GLY A 192 -12.81 16.27 -5.33
CA GLY A 192 -14.18 16.67 -5.65
C GLY A 192 -15.26 15.82 -4.98
N ASP A 193 -14.87 14.74 -4.29
CA ASP A 193 -15.77 13.73 -3.71
C ASP A 193 -15.67 13.76 -2.18
N SER A 194 -16.68 14.38 -1.54
CA SER A 194 -16.72 14.52 -0.08
C SER A 194 -16.87 13.18 0.66
N ALA A 195 -17.46 12.16 0.03
CA ALA A 195 -17.58 10.83 0.61
C ALA A 195 -16.22 10.13 0.66
N LEU A 196 -15.40 10.32 -0.39
CA LEU A 196 -14.04 9.82 -0.39
C LEU A 196 -13.12 10.60 0.56
N GLU A 197 -13.36 11.89 0.77
CA GLU A 197 -12.65 12.67 1.79
C GLU A 197 -12.89 12.09 3.19
N GLU A 198 -14.14 11.80 3.53
CA GLU A 198 -14.48 11.17 4.80
C GLU A 198 -13.89 9.76 4.93
N ALA A 199 -13.97 8.96 3.87
CA ALA A 199 -13.37 7.62 3.82
C ALA A 199 -11.85 7.67 4.01
N ALA A 200 -11.17 8.64 3.37
CA ALA A 200 -9.73 8.86 3.51
C ALA A 200 -9.36 9.24 4.94
N GLY A 201 -10.15 10.13 5.57
CA GLY A 201 -9.98 10.49 6.99
C GLY A 201 -10.14 9.29 7.92
N THR A 202 -11.18 8.48 7.68
CA THR A 202 -11.45 7.25 8.43
C THR A 202 -10.30 6.25 8.29
N PHE A 203 -9.84 6.00 7.07
CA PHE A 203 -8.73 5.07 6.84
C PHE A 203 -7.42 5.54 7.47
N ALA A 204 -7.11 6.84 7.40
CA ALA A 204 -5.95 7.41 8.09
C ALA A 204 -6.04 7.23 9.62
N ALA A 205 -7.24 7.40 10.20
CA ALA A 205 -7.48 7.17 11.61
C ALA A 205 -7.28 5.70 12.01
N LEU A 206 -7.73 4.74 11.20
CA LEU A 206 -7.50 3.32 11.41
C LEU A 206 -6.00 2.97 11.47
N ILE A 207 -5.21 3.49 10.53
CA ILE A 207 -3.75 3.28 10.55
C ILE A 207 -3.13 3.92 11.79
N LYS A 208 -3.52 5.15 12.12
CA LYS A 208 -2.98 5.87 13.28
C LYS A 208 -3.32 5.16 14.59
N GLU A 209 -4.52 4.61 14.72
CA GLU A 209 -4.94 3.86 15.91
C GLU A 209 -4.12 2.57 16.11
N GLY A 210 -3.72 1.90 15.03
CA GLY A 210 -2.87 0.72 15.09
C GLY A 210 -1.38 1.03 15.32
N SER A 211 -0.93 2.26 15.03
CA SER A 211 0.47 2.65 15.16
C SER A 211 0.86 2.92 16.61
N LEU A 212 2.16 2.75 16.93
CA LEU A 212 2.75 3.06 18.24
C LEU A 212 3.40 4.44 18.30
N LYS A 213 3.54 5.10 17.14
CA LYS A 213 4.09 6.45 17.08
C LYS A 213 2.99 7.48 17.28
N GLU A 214 3.14 8.35 18.29
CA GLU A 214 2.13 9.32 18.66
C GLU A 214 1.98 10.46 17.65
N ASP A 215 3.09 11.06 17.23
CA ASP A 215 3.14 12.20 16.30
C ASP A 215 3.46 11.77 14.88
N VAL A 216 2.47 11.15 14.22
CA VAL A 216 2.60 10.77 12.80
C VAL A 216 1.98 11.87 11.93
N PRO A 217 2.75 12.48 11.01
CA PRO A 217 2.19 13.37 10.01
C PRO A 217 1.18 12.63 9.13
N VAL A 218 0.00 13.19 8.98
CA VAL A 218 -1.05 12.70 8.07
C VAL A 218 -1.22 13.72 6.94
N LEU A 219 -1.11 13.24 5.71
CA LEU A 219 -1.19 14.07 4.51
C LEU A 219 -2.34 13.57 3.62
N PHE A 220 -3.23 14.48 3.28
CA PHE A 220 -4.32 14.26 2.32
C PHE A 220 -4.04 15.00 1.02
N MET A 221 -4.17 14.30 -0.11
CA MET A 221 -3.88 14.84 -1.43
C MET A 221 -4.71 14.17 -2.51
N GLY A 222 -4.60 14.59 -3.76
CA GLY A 222 -5.19 13.85 -4.88
C GLY A 222 -4.52 12.48 -5.05
N SER A 223 -5.25 11.52 -5.60
CA SER A 223 -4.71 10.16 -5.80
C SER A 223 -3.45 10.16 -6.66
N THR A 224 -3.44 10.95 -7.72
CA THR A 224 -2.30 11.07 -8.65
C THR A 224 -1.06 11.64 -7.95
N GLU A 225 -1.23 12.65 -7.08
CA GLU A 225 -0.15 13.20 -6.28
C GLU A 225 0.39 12.17 -5.28
N ALA A 226 -0.49 11.37 -4.66
CA ALA A 226 -0.07 10.32 -3.72
C ALA A 226 0.71 9.19 -4.43
N GLU A 227 0.30 8.82 -5.64
CA GLU A 227 1.03 7.88 -6.51
C GLU A 227 2.41 8.44 -6.88
N ALA A 228 2.47 9.72 -7.25
CA ALA A 228 3.72 10.41 -7.57
C ALA A 228 4.66 10.47 -6.36
N VAL A 229 4.15 10.72 -5.14
CA VAL A 229 4.97 10.67 -3.92
C VAL A 229 5.64 9.31 -3.74
N LYS A 230 4.91 8.20 -3.99
CA LYS A 230 5.49 6.86 -3.90
C LYS A 230 6.59 6.67 -4.94
N LEU A 231 6.32 7.03 -6.20
CA LEU A 231 7.27 6.94 -7.30
C LEU A 231 8.56 7.72 -6.99
N PHE A 232 8.43 9.01 -6.71
CA PHE A 232 9.60 9.87 -6.51
C PHE A 232 10.38 9.54 -5.22
N ALA A 233 9.71 9.07 -4.16
CA ALA A 233 10.40 8.60 -2.97
C ALA A 233 11.29 7.38 -3.29
N ASN A 234 10.77 6.40 -4.02
CA ASN A 234 11.52 5.21 -4.42
C ASN A 234 12.67 5.56 -5.38
N THR A 235 12.41 6.41 -6.38
CA THR A 235 13.42 6.89 -7.33
C THR A 235 14.57 7.61 -6.62
N TYR A 236 14.26 8.48 -5.64
CA TYR A 236 15.30 9.15 -4.86
C TYR A 236 16.19 8.18 -4.11
N LEU A 237 15.61 7.14 -3.49
CA LEU A 237 16.38 6.12 -2.79
C LEU A 237 17.26 5.30 -3.75
N ALA A 238 16.73 4.97 -4.93
CA ALA A 238 17.49 4.29 -5.98
C ALA A 238 18.66 5.14 -6.49
N LEU A 239 18.47 6.43 -6.71
CA LEU A 239 19.54 7.38 -7.08
C LEU A 239 20.65 7.44 -6.01
N ARG A 240 20.28 7.39 -4.73
CA ARG A 240 21.31 7.36 -3.65
C ARG A 240 22.14 6.09 -3.73
N VAL A 241 21.55 4.92 -3.90
CA VAL A 241 22.29 3.66 -4.05
C VAL A 241 23.20 3.73 -5.27
N SER A 242 22.69 4.21 -6.40
CA SER A 242 23.48 4.38 -7.63
C SER A 242 24.68 5.32 -7.41
N TYR A 243 24.48 6.44 -6.72
CA TYR A 243 25.57 7.36 -6.40
C TYR A 243 26.69 6.68 -5.60
N PHE A 244 26.35 5.91 -4.56
CA PHE A 244 27.36 5.23 -3.75
C PHE A 244 27.99 4.03 -4.49
N ASN A 245 27.30 3.39 -5.43
CA ASN A 245 27.90 2.40 -6.32
C ASN A 245 28.95 3.02 -7.25
N GLU A 246 28.65 4.18 -7.85
CA GLU A 246 29.62 4.93 -8.68
C GLU A 246 30.83 5.39 -7.86
N LEU A 247 30.60 5.84 -6.62
CA LEU A 247 31.70 6.20 -5.70
C LEU A 247 32.59 5.00 -5.39
N ASP A 248 32.01 3.83 -5.13
CA ASP A 248 32.73 2.58 -4.88
C ASP A 248 33.58 2.18 -6.10
N THR A 249 32.97 2.17 -7.27
CA THR A 249 33.67 1.89 -8.55
C THR A 249 34.86 2.85 -8.76
N TYR A 250 34.66 4.15 -8.49
CA TYR A 250 35.74 5.14 -8.60
C TYR A 250 36.85 4.85 -7.62
N ALA A 251 36.52 4.54 -6.36
CA ALA A 251 37.49 4.24 -5.31
C ALA A 251 38.31 3.00 -5.68
N GLU A 252 37.65 1.92 -6.13
CA GLU A 252 38.30 0.69 -6.58
C GLU A 252 39.31 0.97 -7.72
N MET A 253 38.89 1.70 -8.75
CA MET A 253 39.74 2.05 -9.89
C MET A 253 40.96 2.88 -9.51
N LYS A 254 40.90 3.62 -8.41
CA LYS A 254 41.97 4.49 -7.91
C LYS A 254 42.78 3.85 -6.76
N GLY A 255 42.45 2.64 -6.32
CA GLY A 255 43.08 1.98 -5.18
C GLY A 255 42.83 2.72 -3.85
N LEU A 256 41.66 3.36 -3.70
CA LEU A 256 41.27 4.10 -2.52
C LEU A 256 40.41 3.24 -1.59
N ASP A 257 40.32 3.60 -0.31
CA ASP A 257 39.43 2.95 0.64
C ASP A 257 38.01 3.58 0.54
N THR A 258 37.13 2.87 -0.10
CA THR A 258 35.71 3.26 -0.27
C THR A 258 35.05 3.59 1.06
N ARG A 259 35.30 2.80 2.10
CA ARG A 259 34.61 2.97 3.38
C ARG A 259 34.95 4.32 4.01
N SER A 260 36.24 4.66 4.02
CA SER A 260 36.71 5.96 4.55
C SER A 260 36.08 7.15 3.78
N ILE A 261 35.95 7.01 2.47
CA ILE A 261 35.33 8.07 1.65
C ILE A 261 33.83 8.20 1.97
N ILE A 262 33.09 7.09 2.02
CA ILE A 262 31.67 7.08 2.36
C ILE A 262 31.43 7.69 3.75
N ASP A 263 32.20 7.25 4.75
CA ASP A 263 32.06 7.74 6.11
C ASP A 263 32.32 9.26 6.17
N GLY A 264 33.33 9.77 5.44
CA GLY A 264 33.61 11.20 5.38
C GLY A 264 32.51 12.00 4.67
N VAL A 265 32.02 11.53 3.52
CA VAL A 265 30.96 12.18 2.77
C VAL A 265 29.64 12.21 3.57
N CYS A 266 29.31 11.14 4.26
CA CYS A 266 28.06 11.01 5.01
C CYS A 266 28.03 11.81 6.32
N LEU A 267 29.13 12.39 6.77
CA LEU A 267 29.15 13.34 7.89
C LEU A 267 28.46 14.67 7.55
N ASP A 268 28.34 15.02 6.27
CA ASP A 268 27.55 16.18 5.88
C ASP A 268 26.07 15.93 6.18
N PRO A 269 25.40 16.75 7.04
CA PRO A 269 24.01 16.52 7.44
C PRO A 269 23.03 16.62 6.27
N ARG A 270 23.40 17.26 5.16
CA ARG A 270 22.58 17.31 3.93
C ARG A 270 22.62 16.00 3.16
N ILE A 271 23.63 15.16 3.39
CA ILE A 271 23.82 13.84 2.76
C ILE A 271 23.33 12.76 3.71
N GLY A 272 23.91 12.67 4.90
CA GLY A 272 23.56 11.67 5.91
C GLY A 272 23.90 10.24 5.49
N SER A 273 23.65 9.28 6.40
CA SER A 273 24.04 7.87 6.26
C SER A 273 22.96 6.95 5.70
N HIS A 274 21.87 7.50 5.14
CA HIS A 274 20.78 6.69 4.61
C HIS A 274 21.15 6.12 3.24
N TYR A 275 20.91 4.81 2.99
CA TYR A 275 21.14 4.18 1.68
C TYR A 275 22.53 4.49 1.11
N ASN A 276 23.55 4.45 1.96
CA ASN A 276 24.94 4.77 1.63
C ASN A 276 25.83 3.53 1.46
N ASN A 277 25.24 2.35 1.45
CA ASN A 277 25.97 1.10 1.29
C ASN A 277 25.97 0.70 -0.19
N PRO A 278 27.13 0.61 -0.86
CA PRO A 278 27.20 0.07 -2.21
C PRO A 278 26.64 -1.34 -2.27
N SER A 279 25.87 -1.65 -3.30
CA SER A 279 25.22 -2.95 -3.46
C SER A 279 25.07 -3.30 -4.94
N PHE A 280 24.95 -4.59 -5.24
CA PHE A 280 24.80 -5.10 -6.60
C PHE A 280 23.45 -4.73 -7.27
N GLY A 281 22.62 -3.98 -6.60
CA GLY A 281 21.35 -3.48 -7.11
C GLY A 281 20.44 -3.00 -5.97
N TYR A 282 19.47 -2.21 -6.35
CA TYR A 282 18.36 -1.80 -5.48
C TYR A 282 17.21 -2.78 -5.76
N GLY A 283 16.84 -3.63 -4.80
CA GLY A 283 15.80 -4.63 -5.00
C GLY A 283 14.40 -4.01 -5.12
N GLY A 284 13.58 -4.55 -6.02
CA GLY A 284 12.19 -4.15 -6.24
C GLY A 284 11.96 -3.27 -7.46
N ALA A 285 10.71 -2.93 -7.73
CA ALA A 285 10.23 -2.15 -8.89
C ALA A 285 10.88 -0.75 -9.05
N ALA A 286 11.71 -0.32 -8.11
CA ALA A 286 12.39 0.97 -8.17
C ALA A 286 13.60 1.01 -9.13
N LEU A 287 14.20 -0.16 -9.46
CA LEU A 287 15.25 -0.24 -10.49
C LEU A 287 14.68 -0.08 -11.90
N GLU A 288 13.45 -0.50 -12.06
CA GLU A 288 12.73 -0.47 -13.33
C GLU A 288 12.19 0.94 -13.61
N LEU A 289 12.13 1.80 -12.61
CA LEU A 289 11.78 3.23 -12.73
C LEU A 289 12.97 4.09 -13.17
N GLY A 290 14.21 3.59 -13.10
CA GLY A 290 15.38 4.26 -13.69
C GLY A 290 15.22 4.49 -15.20
N ASP A 291 14.63 3.53 -15.89
CA ASP A 291 14.33 3.65 -17.33
C ASP A 291 13.23 4.70 -17.63
N VAL A 292 12.39 5.05 -16.64
CA VAL A 292 11.37 6.10 -16.79
C VAL A 292 12.00 7.49 -16.67
N VAL A 293 13.09 7.65 -15.93
CA VAL A 293 13.80 8.95 -15.78
C VAL A 293 14.56 9.31 -17.06
N ASP A 294 14.98 8.34 -17.86
CA ASP A 294 15.64 8.58 -19.15
C ASP A 294 14.66 9.09 -20.24
N HIS A 295 13.36 9.14 -19.95
CA HIS A 295 12.30 9.62 -20.84
C HIS A 295 11.55 10.88 -20.33
N LEU A 296 11.98 11.49 -19.20
CA LEU A 296 11.55 12.79 -18.72
C LEU A 296 12.55 13.88 -19.13
#